data_1a5bf0271eaed77b61e25458ea7d1cd5
#
_entry.id   1a5bf0271eaed77b61e25458ea7d1cd5
#
_cell.length_a   1.000
_cell.length_b   1.000
_cell.length_c   1.000
_cell.angle_alpha   90.00
_cell.angle_beta   90.00
_cell.angle_gamma   90.00
#
_symmetry.space_group_name_H-M   'P 1'
#
loop_
_entity.id
_entity.type
_entity.pdbx_description
1 polymer ?
#
loop_
_entity_poly.entity_id
_entity_poly.type
_entity_poly.pdbx_seq_one_letter_code
_entity_poly.pdbx_strand_id
1 'polypeptide(L)'
;MIRTVIHIDEDKCTGCGLCANACHEGAIGIVDGKAKLLRDDFCDGMGDCLPSCPTGAITFVEREALPYDEAAVVAAQAAKAHVAHTGQGGSGDLGGGCPGSRAQMLHTPEKTQASPEAEAQSQLAQWPCQIKLMPLQSPYYQGADLLIAADCTAFSYASFHDRYMRGRVTIIGCPKLDAVDYAEKLSAIIVMNDIRSVTVCRMEVPCCGGLQRAAENALDASGKKLPFEVVTFSVRGEVL
;
A
#
# COMPACT_ATOMS: atom_id res chain seq x y z
N MET A 1 32.76 -6.12 21.68
CA MET A 1 32.91 -4.74 22.20
C MET A 1 31.61 -4.32 22.87
N ILE A 2 31.68 -3.49 23.93
CA ILE A 2 30.46 -2.96 24.54
C ILE A 2 29.86 -1.90 23.59
N ARG A 3 28.58 -2.04 23.24
CA ARG A 3 27.86 -1.09 22.41
C ARG A 3 26.37 -1.15 22.65
N THR A 4 25.66 -0.13 22.23
CA THR A 4 24.21 -0.07 22.29
C THR A 4 23.60 -0.97 21.20
N VAL A 5 22.71 -1.85 21.61
CA VAL A 5 21.87 -2.69 20.75
C VAL A 5 20.44 -2.68 21.29
N ILE A 6 19.49 -3.15 20.49
CA ILE A 6 18.13 -3.32 21.00
C ILE A 6 17.98 -4.56 21.87
N HIS A 7 17.10 -4.48 22.84
CA HIS A 7 16.60 -5.62 23.61
C HIS A 7 15.08 -5.70 23.43
N ILE A 8 14.56 -6.90 23.23
CA ILE A 8 13.13 -7.15 23.06
C ILE A 8 12.63 -7.98 24.23
N ASP A 9 11.72 -7.39 25.00
CA ASP A 9 11.03 -8.05 26.10
C ASP A 9 9.96 -9.01 25.52
N GLU A 10 10.22 -10.31 25.60
CA GLU A 10 9.36 -11.34 25.04
C GLU A 10 7.98 -11.39 25.74
N ASP A 11 7.90 -11.02 27.02
CA ASP A 11 6.64 -11.03 27.77
C ASP A 11 5.69 -9.92 27.29
N LYS A 12 6.24 -8.77 26.92
CA LYS A 12 5.47 -7.65 26.32
C LYS A 12 5.23 -7.79 24.84
N CYS A 13 6.02 -8.62 24.16
CA CYS A 13 5.93 -8.78 22.71
C CYS A 13 4.67 -9.57 22.33
N THR A 14 3.86 -9.02 21.41
CA THR A 14 2.66 -9.68 20.85
C THR A 14 2.93 -10.43 19.53
N GLY A 15 4.15 -10.37 19.00
CA GLY A 15 4.53 -11.02 17.75
C GLY A 15 3.97 -10.36 16.48
N CYS A 16 3.52 -9.11 16.55
CA CYS A 16 2.86 -8.40 15.44
C CYS A 16 3.77 -8.15 14.21
N GLY A 17 5.09 -8.28 14.34
CA GLY A 17 6.05 -8.16 13.23
C GLY A 17 6.38 -6.73 12.81
N LEU A 18 5.76 -5.69 13.36
CA LEU A 18 5.99 -4.30 12.94
C LEU A 18 7.45 -3.87 13.09
N CYS A 19 8.11 -4.28 14.15
CA CYS A 19 9.53 -3.98 14.39
C CYS A 19 10.47 -4.69 13.39
N ALA A 20 10.13 -5.91 12.98
CA ALA A 20 10.90 -6.63 11.96
C ALA A 20 10.80 -5.96 10.59
N ASN A 21 9.63 -5.39 10.27
CA ASN A 21 9.42 -4.61 9.04
C ASN A 21 10.10 -3.23 9.09
N ALA A 22 10.22 -2.64 10.28
CA ALA A 22 10.86 -1.34 10.48
C ALA A 22 12.39 -1.43 10.61
N CYS A 23 12.95 -2.62 10.78
CA CYS A 23 14.40 -2.80 10.81
C CYS A 23 14.95 -2.84 9.39
N HIS A 24 15.61 -1.77 8.98
CA HIS A 24 16.17 -1.63 7.65
C HIS A 24 17.30 -2.65 7.39
N GLU A 25 18.07 -2.99 8.41
CA GLU A 25 19.20 -3.92 8.36
C GLU A 25 18.74 -5.39 8.40
N GLY A 26 17.48 -5.64 8.76
CA GLY A 26 16.92 -6.98 8.86
C GLY A 26 17.49 -7.79 10.04
N ALA A 27 17.89 -7.10 11.12
CA ALA A 27 18.42 -7.71 12.33
C ALA A 27 17.34 -8.41 13.18
N ILE A 28 16.06 -8.04 13.02
CA ILE A 28 14.92 -8.56 13.78
C ILE A 28 14.16 -9.60 12.97
N GLY A 29 13.80 -10.71 13.60
CA GLY A 29 12.89 -11.70 13.02
C GLY A 29 11.85 -12.18 14.02
N ILE A 30 10.83 -12.90 13.52
CA ILE A 30 9.82 -13.54 14.36
C ILE A 30 10.18 -15.01 14.52
N VAL A 31 10.36 -15.42 15.77
CA VAL A 31 10.69 -16.79 16.15
C VAL A 31 9.69 -17.21 17.24
N ASP A 32 9.00 -18.32 17.04
CA ASP A 32 7.98 -18.86 17.95
C ASP A 32 6.90 -17.80 18.31
N GLY A 33 6.51 -16.97 17.33
CA GLY A 33 5.50 -15.94 17.52
C GLY A 33 5.95 -14.71 18.31
N LYS A 34 7.25 -14.56 18.57
CA LYS A 34 7.85 -13.41 19.26
C LYS A 34 8.95 -12.77 18.42
N ALA A 35 9.08 -11.44 18.50
CA ALA A 35 10.20 -10.76 17.87
C ALA A 35 11.49 -11.03 18.63
N LYS A 36 12.58 -11.32 17.91
CA LYS A 36 13.93 -11.54 18.47
C LYS A 36 14.97 -10.83 17.63
N LEU A 37 16.01 -10.34 18.28
CA LEU A 37 17.22 -9.89 17.61
C LEU A 37 17.99 -11.13 17.16
N LEU A 38 18.02 -11.38 15.86
CA LEU A 38 18.62 -12.59 15.29
C LEU A 38 20.13 -12.48 15.14
N ARG A 39 20.60 -11.26 14.88
CA ARG A 39 22.02 -10.97 14.63
C ARG A 39 22.39 -9.63 15.25
N ASP A 40 23.33 -9.68 16.19
CA ASP A 40 23.85 -8.47 16.84
C ASP A 40 24.60 -7.56 15.84
N ASP A 41 25.39 -8.16 14.98
CA ASP A 41 26.19 -7.48 13.96
C ASP A 41 25.37 -6.80 12.85
N PHE A 42 24.08 -7.07 12.76
CA PHE A 42 23.15 -6.38 11.86
C PHE A 42 22.41 -5.21 12.53
N CYS A 43 22.39 -5.16 13.87
CA CYS A 43 21.76 -4.05 14.58
C CYS A 43 22.73 -2.85 14.59
N ASP A 44 22.35 -1.73 13.96
CA ASP A 44 23.14 -0.48 13.98
C ASP A 44 23.03 0.30 15.30
N GLY A 45 22.02 -0.01 16.13
CA GLY A 45 21.74 0.67 17.39
C GLY A 45 21.04 2.03 17.24
N MET A 46 20.52 2.38 16.06
CA MET A 46 19.81 3.64 15.84
C MET A 46 18.38 3.64 16.37
N GLY A 47 17.72 2.47 16.38
CA GLY A 47 16.45 2.29 17.08
C GLY A 47 15.21 2.65 16.29
N ASP A 48 15.22 2.65 14.96
CA ASP A 48 14.08 2.89 14.08
C ASP A 48 12.91 1.92 14.34
N CYS A 49 13.21 0.77 14.91
CA CYS A 49 12.24 -0.24 15.34
C CYS A 49 11.48 0.13 16.63
N LEU A 50 12.00 1.04 17.49
CA LEU A 50 11.38 1.38 18.79
C LEU A 50 9.99 2.02 18.62
N PRO A 51 9.81 3.09 17.81
CA PRO A 51 8.52 3.74 17.65
C PRO A 51 7.48 2.84 16.98
N SER A 52 7.93 1.78 16.30
CA SER A 52 7.05 0.83 15.61
C SER A 52 6.44 -0.23 16.54
N CYS A 53 6.89 -0.31 17.81
CA CYS A 53 6.39 -1.30 18.76
C CYS A 53 5.18 -0.76 19.53
N PRO A 54 3.94 -1.26 19.30
CA PRO A 54 2.74 -0.74 19.97
C PRO A 54 2.68 -1.06 21.48
N THR A 55 3.46 -2.08 21.93
CA THR A 55 3.48 -2.50 23.32
C THR A 55 4.69 -1.96 24.09
N GLY A 56 5.59 -1.22 23.43
CA GLY A 56 6.82 -0.73 24.07
C GLY A 56 7.75 -1.85 24.53
N ALA A 57 7.72 -3.00 23.86
CA ALA A 57 8.55 -4.15 24.20
C ALA A 57 10.05 -3.98 23.84
N ILE A 58 10.40 -2.93 23.07
CA ILE A 58 11.76 -2.73 22.58
C ILE A 58 12.43 -1.61 23.37
N THR A 59 13.64 -1.87 23.84
CA THR A 59 14.46 -0.91 24.59
C THR A 59 15.91 -0.98 24.11
N PHE A 60 16.69 0.04 24.41
CA PHE A 60 18.14 -0.01 24.25
C PHE A 60 18.80 -0.69 25.44
N VAL A 61 19.87 -1.43 25.16
CA VAL A 61 20.74 -2.02 26.16
C VAL A 61 22.19 -1.88 25.72
N GLU A 62 23.07 -1.49 26.65
CA GLU A 62 24.52 -1.56 26.45
C GLU A 62 25.03 -2.92 26.91
N ARG A 63 25.56 -3.69 26.01
CA ARG A 63 26.15 -5.00 26.29
C ARG A 63 27.27 -5.33 25.34
N GLU A 64 28.00 -6.37 25.67
CA GLU A 64 28.96 -6.95 24.74
C GLU A 64 28.21 -7.53 23.52
N ALA A 65 28.55 -7.04 22.34
CA ALA A 65 27.96 -7.46 21.07
C ALA A 65 29.02 -7.40 19.96
N LEU A 66 28.77 -8.15 18.89
CA LEU A 66 29.59 -8.09 17.68
C LEU A 66 29.54 -6.68 17.09
N PRO A 67 30.63 -6.17 16.53
CA PRO A 67 30.62 -4.89 15.83
C PRO A 67 29.60 -4.91 14.68
N TYR A 68 29.00 -3.75 14.39
CA TYR A 68 28.11 -3.62 13.24
C TYR A 68 28.87 -3.89 11.94
N ASP A 69 28.31 -4.73 11.09
CA ASP A 69 28.91 -5.14 9.82
C ASP A 69 28.00 -4.69 8.66
N GLU A 70 28.21 -3.44 8.21
CA GLU A 70 27.48 -2.86 7.09
C GLU A 70 27.66 -3.69 5.81
N ALA A 71 28.85 -4.24 5.57
CA ALA A 71 29.11 -5.04 4.36
C ALA A 71 28.29 -6.34 4.36
N ALA A 72 28.16 -6.99 5.53
CA ALA A 72 27.33 -8.18 5.66
C ALA A 72 25.83 -7.86 5.52
N VAL A 73 25.37 -6.71 6.02
CA VAL A 73 23.99 -6.22 5.85
C VAL A 73 23.67 -6.01 4.37
N VAL A 74 24.51 -5.28 3.64
CA VAL A 74 24.36 -5.04 2.21
C VAL A 74 24.38 -6.34 1.41
N ALA A 75 25.28 -7.25 1.73
CA ALA A 75 25.35 -8.56 1.08
C ALA A 75 24.08 -9.40 1.34
N ALA A 76 23.55 -9.39 2.56
CA ALA A 76 22.33 -10.10 2.91
C ALA A 76 21.09 -9.50 2.23
N GLN A 77 21.02 -8.18 2.09
CA GLN A 77 19.96 -7.48 1.34
C GLN A 77 20.04 -7.81 -0.15
N ALA A 78 21.25 -7.82 -0.74
CA ALA A 78 21.46 -8.20 -2.13
C ALA A 78 21.09 -9.68 -2.37
N ALA A 79 21.45 -10.59 -1.44
CA ALA A 79 21.08 -12.00 -1.53
C ALA A 79 19.56 -12.20 -1.44
N LYS A 80 18.85 -11.47 -0.59
CA LYS A 80 17.38 -11.48 -0.53
C LYS A 80 16.74 -10.98 -1.83
N ALA A 81 17.33 -9.96 -2.46
CA ALA A 81 16.92 -9.48 -3.77
C ALA A 81 17.17 -10.53 -4.88
N HIS A 82 18.28 -11.27 -4.83
CA HIS A 82 18.59 -12.32 -5.81
C HIS A 82 17.71 -13.58 -5.68
N VAL A 83 17.33 -13.98 -4.48
CA VAL A 83 16.42 -15.13 -4.26
C VAL A 83 15.01 -14.81 -4.77
N ALA A 84 14.61 -13.53 -4.80
CA ALA A 84 13.36 -13.10 -5.44
C ALA A 84 13.40 -13.18 -6.98
N HIS A 85 14.57 -13.38 -7.61
CA HIS A 85 14.76 -13.37 -9.07
C HIS A 85 14.87 -14.75 -9.75
N THR A 86 14.91 -15.86 -8.99
CA THR A 86 15.06 -17.21 -9.57
C THR A 86 13.78 -18.01 -9.76
N GLY A 87 12.61 -17.36 -9.75
CA GLY A 87 11.30 -17.95 -10.12
C GLY A 87 10.94 -17.58 -11.55
N GLN A 88 11.06 -18.54 -12.46
CA GLN A 88 10.93 -18.46 -13.92
C GLN A 88 9.63 -17.85 -14.44
N GLY A 89 9.77 -16.95 -15.43
CA GLY A 89 8.89 -16.83 -16.58
C GLY A 89 7.87 -15.70 -16.60
N GLY A 90 8.14 -14.65 -17.38
CA GLY A 90 7.11 -13.79 -17.99
C GLY A 90 7.24 -12.29 -17.72
N SER A 91 7.93 -11.62 -18.62
CA SER A 91 7.90 -10.19 -19.01
C SER A 91 7.32 -9.15 -18.04
N GLY A 92 8.18 -8.27 -17.56
CA GLY A 92 7.80 -6.90 -17.12
C GLY A 92 7.72 -6.69 -15.61
N ASP A 93 8.80 -7.01 -14.86
CA ASP A 93 8.87 -6.74 -13.42
C ASP A 93 9.80 -5.54 -13.14
N LEU A 94 9.20 -4.45 -12.72
CA LEU A 94 9.89 -3.31 -12.11
C LEU A 94 9.57 -3.31 -10.61
N GLY A 95 10.47 -3.83 -9.79
CA GLY A 95 10.57 -3.53 -8.36
C GLY A 95 10.18 -4.64 -7.40
N GLY A 96 11.17 -5.13 -6.64
CA GLY A 96 10.98 -6.00 -5.49
C GLY A 96 10.15 -5.34 -4.40
N GLY A 97 9.07 -6.00 -4.00
CA GLY A 97 8.19 -5.60 -2.90
C GLY A 97 7.45 -6.82 -2.35
N CYS A 98 6.81 -6.65 -1.17
CA CYS A 98 5.91 -7.65 -0.60
C CYS A 98 4.86 -8.07 -1.67
N PRO A 99 4.47 -9.36 -1.77
CA PRO A 99 3.43 -9.80 -2.73
C PRO A 99 2.13 -9.00 -2.69
N GLY A 100 1.77 -8.45 -1.54
CA GLY A 100 0.59 -7.60 -1.36
C GLY A 100 0.69 -6.20 -1.96
N SER A 101 1.88 -5.70 -2.27
CA SER A 101 2.10 -4.38 -2.88
C SER A 101 2.64 -4.43 -4.31
N ARG A 102 2.82 -5.63 -4.87
CA ARG A 102 3.33 -5.80 -6.24
C ARG A 102 2.30 -5.35 -7.26
N ALA A 103 2.67 -4.40 -8.13
CA ALA A 103 1.82 -3.95 -9.22
C ALA A 103 1.56 -5.10 -10.22
N GLN A 104 0.30 -5.40 -10.48
CA GLN A 104 -0.13 -6.45 -11.40
C GLN A 104 -1.31 -5.97 -12.23
N MET A 105 -1.26 -6.22 -13.53
CA MET A 105 -2.43 -6.11 -14.38
C MET A 105 -3.17 -7.45 -14.33
N LEU A 106 -4.42 -7.45 -13.83
CA LEU A 106 -5.18 -8.68 -13.62
C LEU A 106 -5.87 -9.13 -14.91
N HIS A 107 -6.54 -8.22 -15.59
CA HIS A 107 -7.14 -8.41 -16.90
C HIS A 107 -7.57 -7.06 -17.48
N THR A 108 -7.79 -7.02 -18.80
CA THR A 108 -8.47 -5.89 -19.43
C THR A 108 -9.95 -6.21 -19.49
N PRO A 109 -10.83 -5.48 -18.76
CA PRO A 109 -12.25 -5.81 -18.76
C PRO A 109 -12.84 -5.51 -20.16
N GLU A 110 -13.33 -6.55 -20.83
CA GLU A 110 -14.12 -6.38 -22.03
C GLU A 110 -15.49 -5.81 -21.64
N LYS A 111 -16.02 -4.89 -22.48
CA LYS A 111 -17.38 -4.32 -22.31
C LYS A 111 -18.45 -5.35 -22.71
N THR A 112 -18.45 -6.52 -22.08
CA THR A 112 -19.50 -7.52 -22.32
C THR A 112 -20.73 -7.20 -21.46
N GLN A 113 -21.90 -7.20 -22.06
CA GLN A 113 -23.16 -7.10 -21.33
C GLN A 113 -23.34 -8.35 -20.47
N ALA A 114 -23.49 -8.16 -19.16
CA ALA A 114 -23.73 -9.26 -18.24
C ALA A 114 -25.08 -9.93 -18.56
N SER A 115 -25.07 -11.24 -18.80
CA SER A 115 -26.31 -12.03 -18.83
C SER A 115 -26.83 -12.23 -17.41
N PRO A 116 -28.16 -12.36 -17.21
CA PRO A 116 -28.80 -12.38 -15.89
C PRO A 116 -28.45 -13.58 -15.00
N GLU A 117 -27.81 -14.59 -15.55
CA GLU A 117 -27.44 -15.84 -14.84
C GLU A 117 -25.93 -16.01 -14.61
N ALA A 118 -25.11 -15.02 -14.99
CA ALA A 118 -23.67 -15.10 -14.79
C ALA A 118 -23.30 -14.69 -13.36
N GLU A 119 -22.49 -15.51 -12.71
CA GLU A 119 -21.86 -15.17 -11.44
C GLU A 119 -21.12 -13.83 -11.56
N ALA A 120 -21.32 -12.92 -10.58
CA ALA A 120 -20.71 -11.59 -10.60
C ALA A 120 -19.18 -11.71 -10.61
N GLN A 121 -18.54 -11.18 -11.65
CA GLN A 121 -17.09 -11.23 -11.81
C GLN A 121 -16.43 -9.95 -11.30
N SER A 122 -15.25 -10.09 -10.70
CA SER A 122 -14.45 -8.93 -10.30
C SER A 122 -14.06 -8.10 -11.52
N GLN A 123 -14.25 -6.79 -11.42
CA GLN A 123 -13.83 -5.81 -12.43
C GLN A 123 -12.53 -5.08 -12.02
N LEU A 124 -11.85 -5.55 -10.97
CA LEU A 124 -10.55 -5.01 -10.58
C LEU A 124 -9.51 -5.42 -11.63
N ALA A 125 -8.93 -4.43 -12.30
CA ALA A 125 -8.05 -4.64 -13.44
C ALA A 125 -6.55 -4.54 -13.09
N GLN A 126 -6.22 -4.08 -11.88
CA GLN A 126 -4.84 -3.93 -11.43
C GLN A 126 -4.69 -4.26 -9.94
N TRP A 127 -3.44 -4.46 -9.54
CA TRP A 127 -3.03 -4.59 -8.15
C TRP A 127 -1.70 -3.84 -7.93
N PRO A 128 -1.47 -3.16 -6.81
CA PRO A 128 -2.38 -2.96 -5.66
C PRO A 128 -3.56 -2.03 -5.99
N CYS A 129 -4.50 -1.85 -5.03
CA CYS A 129 -5.62 -0.90 -5.16
C CYS A 129 -5.63 0.18 -4.06
N GLN A 130 -4.97 -0.02 -2.94
CA GLN A 130 -4.87 0.99 -1.87
C GLN A 130 -4.00 2.17 -2.29
N ILE A 131 -4.50 3.40 -2.14
CA ILE A 131 -3.76 4.63 -2.53
C ILE A 131 -2.34 4.64 -1.96
N LYS A 132 -2.17 4.27 -0.69
CA LYS A 132 -0.86 4.26 -0.03
C LYS A 132 0.14 3.29 -0.67
N LEU A 133 -0.35 2.20 -1.27
CA LEU A 133 0.47 1.16 -1.89
C LEU A 133 0.69 1.36 -3.39
N MET A 134 -0.07 2.27 -4.02
CA MET A 134 0.02 2.50 -5.46
C MET A 134 1.40 3.01 -5.86
N PRO A 135 2.00 2.50 -6.94
CA PRO A 135 3.18 3.12 -7.54
C PRO A 135 2.80 4.47 -8.15
N LEU A 136 3.75 5.42 -8.18
CA LEU A 136 3.54 6.72 -8.82
C LEU A 136 3.43 6.62 -10.35
N GLN A 137 4.06 5.62 -10.95
CA GLN A 137 4.00 5.31 -12.39
C GLN A 137 3.74 3.83 -12.61
N SER A 138 2.90 3.52 -13.59
CA SER A 138 2.67 2.13 -14.03
C SER A 138 2.06 2.13 -15.43
N PRO A 139 2.29 1.07 -16.23
CA PRO A 139 1.68 0.94 -17.56
C PRO A 139 0.15 0.98 -17.55
N TYR A 140 -0.51 0.53 -16.49
CA TYR A 140 -1.97 0.55 -16.39
C TYR A 140 -2.58 1.95 -16.26
N TYR A 141 -1.78 2.98 -15.95
CA TYR A 141 -2.26 4.36 -15.93
C TYR A 141 -2.33 5.01 -17.31
N GLN A 142 -1.70 4.42 -18.35
CA GLN A 142 -1.66 5.01 -19.67
C GLN A 142 -3.04 5.01 -20.34
N GLY A 143 -3.57 6.19 -20.61
CA GLY A 143 -4.91 6.37 -21.15
C GLY A 143 -6.03 5.93 -20.22
N ALA A 144 -5.80 5.89 -18.90
CA ALA A 144 -6.75 5.36 -17.93
C ALA A 144 -7.81 6.37 -17.51
N ASP A 145 -9.02 5.85 -17.27
CA ASP A 145 -10.04 6.53 -16.46
C ASP A 145 -9.79 6.12 -15.00
N LEU A 146 -9.46 7.08 -14.15
CA LEU A 146 -9.09 6.84 -12.76
C LEU A 146 -10.35 6.89 -11.87
N LEU A 147 -10.59 5.82 -11.11
CA LEU A 147 -11.60 5.75 -10.06
C LEU A 147 -10.93 5.86 -8.69
N ILE A 148 -11.28 6.89 -7.93
CA ILE A 148 -10.86 7.08 -6.54
C ILE A 148 -12.06 6.77 -5.66
N ALA A 149 -12.05 5.64 -4.94
CA ALA A 149 -13.19 5.18 -4.18
C ALA A 149 -12.91 5.12 -2.68
N ALA A 150 -13.88 5.55 -1.88
CA ALA A 150 -13.81 5.31 -0.44
C ALA A 150 -13.98 3.83 -0.14
N ASP A 151 -13.25 3.29 0.82
CA ASP A 151 -13.23 1.86 1.18
C ASP A 151 -14.63 1.26 1.38
N CYS A 152 -15.60 2.05 1.87
CA CYS A 152 -16.96 1.58 2.14
C CYS A 152 -17.86 1.48 0.90
N THR A 153 -17.51 2.10 -0.24
CA THR A 153 -18.43 2.26 -1.38
C THR A 153 -18.78 0.94 -2.05
N ALA A 154 -17.79 0.08 -2.27
CA ALA A 154 -18.02 -1.23 -2.87
C ALA A 154 -18.82 -2.19 -1.97
N PHE A 155 -18.79 -1.98 -0.66
CA PHE A 155 -19.57 -2.76 0.30
C PHE A 155 -21.00 -2.26 0.45
N SER A 156 -21.24 -0.95 0.25
CA SER A 156 -22.59 -0.36 0.36
C SER A 156 -23.39 -0.49 -0.92
N TYR A 157 -22.76 -0.42 -2.10
CA TYR A 157 -23.43 -0.44 -3.40
C TYR A 157 -23.16 -1.75 -4.15
N ALA A 158 -24.16 -2.62 -4.23
CA ALA A 158 -24.02 -3.99 -4.74
C ALA A 158 -23.48 -4.09 -6.18
N SER A 159 -23.83 -3.15 -7.07
CA SER A 159 -23.39 -3.15 -8.48
C SER A 159 -22.09 -2.33 -8.69
N PHE A 160 -21.27 -2.14 -7.65
CA PHE A 160 -20.10 -1.25 -7.72
C PHE A 160 -19.10 -1.69 -8.78
N HIS A 161 -18.79 -2.99 -8.86
CA HIS A 161 -17.89 -3.53 -9.86
C HIS A 161 -18.35 -3.22 -11.28
N ASP A 162 -19.62 -3.50 -11.59
CA ASP A 162 -20.14 -3.34 -12.95
C ASP A 162 -20.31 -1.89 -13.36
N ARG A 163 -20.75 -1.01 -12.47
CA ARG A 163 -21.09 0.38 -12.82
C ARG A 163 -19.91 1.34 -12.69
N TYR A 164 -19.02 1.11 -11.74
CA TYR A 164 -17.96 2.06 -11.41
C TYR A 164 -16.56 1.54 -11.66
N MET A 165 -16.28 0.26 -11.39
CA MET A 165 -14.92 -0.27 -11.57
C MET A 165 -14.63 -0.71 -13.00
N ARG A 166 -15.64 -1.18 -13.74
CA ARG A 166 -15.47 -1.73 -15.09
C ARG A 166 -14.76 -0.74 -16.02
N GLY A 167 -13.60 -1.15 -16.54
CA GLY A 167 -12.80 -0.36 -17.49
C GLY A 167 -12.05 0.82 -16.86
N ARG A 168 -11.97 0.89 -15.53
CA ARG A 168 -11.25 1.94 -14.81
C ARG A 168 -10.11 1.37 -13.99
N VAL A 169 -9.07 2.17 -13.81
CA VAL A 169 -8.06 1.93 -12.79
C VAL A 169 -8.62 2.37 -11.45
N THR A 170 -8.81 1.44 -10.54
CA THR A 170 -9.48 1.67 -9.26
C THR A 170 -8.48 1.78 -8.13
N ILE A 171 -8.51 2.91 -7.42
CA ILE A 171 -7.71 3.12 -6.21
C ILE A 171 -8.63 3.46 -5.04
N ILE A 172 -8.34 2.92 -3.87
CA ILE A 172 -9.20 3.04 -2.70
C ILE A 172 -8.47 3.61 -1.49
N GLY A 173 -9.22 4.21 -0.56
CA GLY A 173 -8.68 4.69 0.69
C GLY A 173 -9.73 5.25 1.63
N CYS A 174 -9.36 5.37 2.90
CA CYS A 174 -10.20 5.98 3.94
C CYS A 174 -9.45 7.11 4.64
N PRO A 175 -9.79 8.39 4.39
CA PRO A 175 -9.07 9.52 4.99
C PRO A 175 -9.19 9.57 6.52
N LYS A 176 -10.20 8.89 7.09
CA LYS A 176 -10.37 8.80 8.54
C LYS A 176 -9.45 7.75 9.18
N LEU A 177 -9.23 6.62 8.51
CA LEU A 177 -8.43 5.51 9.04
C LEU A 177 -6.95 5.66 8.72
N ASP A 178 -6.61 6.15 7.55
CA ASP A 178 -5.23 6.23 7.09
C ASP A 178 -4.44 7.39 7.69
N ALA A 179 -5.12 8.40 8.23
CA ALA A 179 -4.51 9.59 8.86
C ALA A 179 -3.43 10.28 7.99
N VAL A 180 -3.60 10.28 6.67
CA VAL A 180 -2.68 10.89 5.69
C VAL A 180 -3.42 11.81 4.76
N ASP A 181 -2.71 12.80 4.19
CA ASP A 181 -3.21 13.58 3.06
C ASP A 181 -2.87 12.84 1.76
N TYR A 182 -3.91 12.44 1.04
CA TYR A 182 -3.74 11.78 -0.26
C TYR A 182 -3.40 12.73 -1.41
N ALA A 183 -3.59 14.05 -1.23
CA ALA A 183 -3.49 15.02 -2.32
C ALA A 183 -2.12 15.00 -3.00
N GLU A 184 -1.03 14.92 -2.24
CA GLU A 184 0.32 14.87 -2.77
C GLU A 184 0.53 13.64 -3.68
N LYS A 185 0.17 12.45 -3.18
CA LYS A 185 0.35 11.21 -3.93
C LYS A 185 -0.56 11.14 -5.17
N LEU A 186 -1.81 11.56 -5.03
CA LEU A 186 -2.76 11.61 -6.14
C LEU A 186 -2.30 12.60 -7.22
N SER A 187 -1.80 13.78 -6.82
CA SER A 187 -1.22 14.76 -7.74
C SER A 187 -0.03 14.18 -8.51
N ALA A 188 0.89 13.51 -7.81
CA ALA A 188 2.03 12.86 -8.47
C ALA A 188 1.59 11.80 -9.49
N ILE A 189 0.61 10.94 -9.15
CA ILE A 189 0.06 9.96 -10.08
C ILE A 189 -0.54 10.65 -11.30
N ILE A 190 -1.34 11.71 -11.10
CA ILE A 190 -1.99 12.44 -12.21
C ILE A 190 -0.94 13.11 -13.10
N VAL A 191 0.08 13.76 -12.51
CA VAL A 191 1.13 14.46 -13.27
C VAL A 191 1.97 13.50 -14.11
N MET A 192 2.38 12.39 -13.50
CA MET A 192 3.37 11.47 -14.10
C MET A 192 2.79 10.49 -15.12
N ASN A 193 1.46 10.43 -15.26
CA ASN A 193 0.81 9.46 -16.14
C ASN A 193 -0.23 10.12 -17.05
N ASP A 194 -0.61 9.42 -18.13
CA ASP A 194 -1.66 9.85 -19.06
C ASP A 194 -3.05 9.42 -18.54
N ILE A 195 -3.59 10.19 -17.59
CA ILE A 195 -4.94 10.00 -17.05
C ILE A 195 -5.94 10.76 -17.92
N ARG A 196 -7.05 10.13 -18.32
CA ARG A 196 -8.10 10.72 -19.16
C ARG A 196 -9.21 11.39 -18.35
N SER A 197 -9.60 10.79 -17.24
CA SER A 197 -10.65 11.30 -16.36
C SER A 197 -10.45 10.85 -14.92
N VAL A 198 -11.08 11.55 -13.98
CA VAL A 198 -11.07 11.20 -12.56
C VAL A 198 -12.51 11.14 -12.06
N THR A 199 -12.91 10.00 -11.50
CA THR A 199 -14.20 9.82 -10.82
C THR A 199 -13.93 9.54 -9.35
N VAL A 200 -14.57 10.29 -8.47
CA VAL A 200 -14.52 10.06 -7.01
C VAL A 200 -15.83 9.41 -6.57
N CYS A 201 -15.74 8.22 -5.98
CA CYS A 201 -16.86 7.56 -5.32
C CYS A 201 -16.72 7.70 -3.81
N ARG A 202 -17.71 8.30 -3.16
CA ARG A 202 -17.67 8.53 -1.71
C ARG A 202 -19.01 8.18 -1.04
N MET A 203 -18.96 7.96 0.28
CA MET A 203 -20.18 7.87 1.08
C MET A 203 -20.69 9.25 1.47
N GLU A 204 -21.99 9.34 1.80
CA GLU A 204 -22.64 10.56 2.30
C GLU A 204 -22.08 11.07 3.62
N VAL A 205 -21.41 10.19 4.38
CA VAL A 205 -20.88 10.52 5.70
C VAL A 205 -19.76 11.57 5.65
N PRO A 206 -19.66 12.47 6.65
CA PRO A 206 -18.75 13.62 6.61
C PRO A 206 -17.28 13.26 6.41
N CYS A 207 -16.82 12.11 6.97
CA CYS A 207 -15.43 11.69 6.86
C CYS A 207 -14.99 11.45 5.39
N CYS A 208 -15.90 11.02 4.51
CA CYS A 208 -15.59 10.80 3.10
C CYS A 208 -15.40 12.10 2.30
N GLY A 209 -15.82 13.26 2.82
CA GLY A 209 -15.52 14.56 2.22
C GLY A 209 -14.03 14.86 2.14
N GLY A 210 -13.20 14.24 3.00
CA GLY A 210 -11.75 14.33 2.94
C GLY A 210 -11.15 13.72 1.68
N LEU A 211 -11.70 12.59 1.20
CA LEU A 211 -11.23 11.94 -0.03
C LEU A 211 -11.53 12.79 -1.27
N GLN A 212 -12.74 13.37 -1.33
CA GLN A 212 -13.12 14.28 -2.40
C GLN A 212 -12.19 15.49 -2.45
N ARG A 213 -11.97 16.17 -1.31
CA ARG A 213 -11.06 17.33 -1.24
C ARG A 213 -9.64 16.98 -1.64
N ALA A 214 -9.14 15.80 -1.23
CA ALA A 214 -7.82 15.35 -1.63
C ALA A 214 -7.70 15.17 -3.15
N ALA A 215 -8.74 14.63 -3.80
CA ALA A 215 -8.78 14.47 -5.25
C ALA A 215 -8.89 15.81 -5.99
N GLU A 216 -9.71 16.74 -5.50
CA GLU A 216 -9.82 18.11 -6.03
C GLU A 216 -8.50 18.85 -5.93
N ASN A 217 -7.88 18.86 -4.74
CA ASN A 217 -6.57 19.49 -4.52
C ASN A 217 -5.48 18.86 -5.39
N ALA A 218 -5.51 17.54 -5.57
CA ALA A 218 -4.56 16.83 -6.42
C ALA A 218 -4.69 17.24 -7.90
N LEU A 219 -5.92 17.37 -8.38
CA LEU A 219 -6.20 17.80 -9.75
C LEU A 219 -5.74 19.24 -9.98
N ASP A 220 -6.07 20.15 -9.06
CA ASP A 220 -5.63 21.55 -9.11
C ASP A 220 -4.09 21.65 -9.10
N ALA A 221 -3.43 20.95 -8.19
CA ALA A 221 -1.97 20.93 -8.09
C ALA A 221 -1.30 20.31 -9.32
N SER A 222 -1.97 19.40 -10.03
CA SER A 222 -1.43 18.79 -11.25
C SER A 222 -1.38 19.74 -12.45
N GLY A 223 -2.18 20.80 -12.44
CA GLY A 223 -2.35 21.73 -13.56
C GLY A 223 -3.05 21.13 -14.78
N LYS A 224 -3.49 19.87 -14.73
CA LYS A 224 -4.20 19.19 -15.83
C LYS A 224 -5.70 19.50 -15.76
N LYS A 225 -6.31 19.76 -16.92
CA LYS A 225 -7.76 19.95 -17.05
C LYS A 225 -8.39 18.62 -17.47
N LEU A 226 -8.77 17.79 -16.51
CA LEU A 226 -9.39 16.50 -16.75
C LEU A 226 -10.89 16.55 -16.39
N PRO A 227 -11.74 15.77 -17.09
CA PRO A 227 -13.09 15.51 -16.61
C PRO A 227 -13.07 14.97 -15.18
N PHE A 228 -13.85 15.61 -14.30
CA PHE A 228 -13.91 15.26 -12.88
C PHE A 228 -15.36 15.07 -12.47
N GLU A 229 -15.65 13.92 -11.86
CA GLU A 229 -16.99 13.55 -11.40
C GLU A 229 -16.95 13.07 -9.95
N VAL A 230 -17.96 13.45 -9.18
CA VAL A 230 -18.14 12.95 -7.80
C VAL A 230 -19.47 12.22 -7.70
N VAL A 231 -19.42 10.97 -7.29
CA VAL A 231 -20.60 10.14 -7.02
C VAL A 231 -20.69 9.88 -5.52
N THR A 232 -21.84 10.19 -4.94
CA THR A 232 -22.10 9.99 -3.51
C THR A 232 -23.07 8.84 -3.32
N PHE A 233 -22.75 7.95 -2.38
CA PHE A 233 -23.60 6.83 -2.01
C PHE A 233 -24.15 7.03 -0.60
N SER A 234 -25.43 6.69 -0.43
CA SER A 234 -26.01 6.58 0.91
C SER A 234 -25.49 5.34 1.64
N VAL A 235 -25.58 5.34 2.97
CA VAL A 235 -25.29 4.14 3.77
C VAL A 235 -26.24 2.97 3.48
N ARG A 236 -27.34 3.23 2.76
CA ARG A 236 -28.31 2.22 2.32
C ARG A 236 -28.00 1.66 0.93
N GLY A 237 -26.95 2.14 0.27
CA GLY A 237 -26.55 1.68 -1.06
C GLY A 237 -27.30 2.34 -2.20
N GLU A 238 -27.76 3.57 -2.03
CA GLU A 238 -28.39 4.36 -3.09
C GLU A 238 -27.39 5.39 -3.62
N VAL A 239 -27.50 5.74 -4.90
CA VAL A 239 -26.75 6.86 -5.51
C VAL A 239 -27.54 8.13 -5.25
N LEU A 240 -26.90 9.16 -4.68
CA LEU A 240 -27.49 10.44 -4.31
C LEU A 240 -27.28 11.52 -5.38
#